data_44a735c4883716f4a0421ec3d46055b5
#
_entry.id   44a735c4883716f4a0421ec3d46055b5
#
_cell.length_a   1.000
_cell.length_b   1.000
_cell.length_c   1.000
_cell.angle_alpha   90.00
_cell.angle_beta   90.00
_cell.angle_gamma   90.00
#
_symmetry.space_group_name_H-M   'P 1'
#
loop_
_entity.id
_entity.type
_entity.pdbx_description
1 polymer ?
#
loop_
_entity_poly.entity_id
_entity_poly.type
_entity_poly.pdbx_seq_one_letter_code
_entity_poly.pdbx_strand_id
1 'polypeptide(L)'
;MDDQDPHLQRRAMHSRRRARVRRRRAVATALLLVLLVVAGYGLAQLWPSGSPAEAGSSVGATGGGTSRSTGPAASSPPATEPKPTGTVTLSAVGDTMLGYAGTLAPDPDTYFDGVRPQITGDIRFANMEGTLTNQTSGKCGANSTACYEFRVPPSWARYFKHAGFTIVSNANNHAFDFWQAGLDDTVAALDRDGLAHTGRTHEITYLRVHGLTVAFIGVASYPNTGPLNDYPAARRLIHTADRRADMVVVAMHAGAEGVAAEHLTGQDEIYEGENRGNPEAFAQMAIDAGADLIIGYSPHVLRAMQVYHRRLIAYSLGNFAGYHNFTTEGALGVSGILHVKLAADGRFLSGRLVSTVLAGAGQPELDPAGQAAALVEQLSREDMGGRGAHLSADGVISP
;
A
#
# COMPACT_ATOMS: atom_id res chain seq x y z
N MET A 1 -15.44 32.57 43.11
CA MET A 1 -14.52 32.79 41.97
C MET A 1 -14.39 31.44 41.31
N ASP A 2 -15.31 31.13 40.37
CA ASP A 2 -15.41 29.84 39.70
C ASP A 2 -14.44 29.83 38.50
N ASP A 3 -13.41 29.06 38.66
CA ASP A 3 -12.42 28.81 37.62
C ASP A 3 -12.95 27.66 36.73
N GLN A 4 -13.59 28.04 35.60
CA GLN A 4 -14.15 27.07 34.68
C GLN A 4 -13.02 26.52 33.80
N ASP A 5 -12.56 25.29 34.12
CA ASP A 5 -11.54 24.56 33.37
C ASP A 5 -11.89 24.50 31.85
N PRO A 6 -11.06 25.11 30.96
CA PRO A 6 -11.27 25.10 29.51
C PRO A 6 -11.32 23.69 28.90
N HIS A 7 -10.69 22.71 29.54
CA HIS A 7 -10.70 21.32 29.09
C HIS A 7 -12.06 20.64 29.31
N LEU A 8 -12.80 21.00 30.37
CA LEU A 8 -14.16 20.46 30.62
C LEU A 8 -15.17 21.04 29.61
N GLN A 9 -15.03 22.32 29.24
CA GLN A 9 -15.89 22.94 28.22
C GLN A 9 -15.67 22.34 26.83
N ARG A 10 -14.42 22.06 26.44
CA ARG A 10 -14.09 21.39 25.18
C ARG A 10 -14.66 19.96 25.12
N ARG A 11 -14.54 19.19 26.20
CA ARG A 11 -15.14 17.84 26.29
C ARG A 11 -16.66 17.86 26.16
N ALA A 12 -17.35 18.82 26.75
CA ALA A 12 -18.80 18.98 26.64
C ALA A 12 -19.25 19.38 25.24
N MET A 13 -18.51 20.23 24.53
CA MET A 13 -18.80 20.58 23.13
C MET A 13 -18.61 19.40 22.19
N HIS A 14 -17.55 18.62 22.34
CA HIS A 14 -17.31 17.44 21.52
C HIS A 14 -18.37 16.35 21.73
N SER A 15 -18.83 16.13 22.97
CA SER A 15 -19.91 15.17 23.26
C SER A 15 -21.25 15.56 22.61
N ARG A 16 -21.61 16.83 22.63
CA ARG A 16 -22.83 17.37 21.99
C ARG A 16 -22.77 17.28 20.47
N ARG A 17 -21.60 17.50 19.84
CA ARG A 17 -21.41 17.37 18.39
C ARG A 17 -21.54 15.90 17.95
N ARG A 18 -20.93 14.96 18.70
CA ARG A 18 -21.06 13.51 18.44
C ARG A 18 -22.51 13.02 18.56
N ALA A 19 -23.26 13.49 19.55
CA ALA A 19 -24.69 13.15 19.69
C ALA A 19 -25.54 13.65 18.52
N ARG A 20 -25.27 14.87 18.00
CA ARG A 20 -25.97 15.41 16.81
C ARG A 20 -25.65 14.60 15.55
N VAL A 21 -24.40 14.20 15.33
CA VAL A 21 -24.01 13.40 14.15
C VAL A 21 -24.66 12.02 14.21
N ARG A 22 -24.66 11.36 15.37
CA ARG A 22 -25.33 10.05 15.58
C ARG A 22 -26.82 10.14 15.31
N ARG A 23 -27.50 11.20 15.79
CA ARG A 23 -28.94 11.42 15.55
C ARG A 23 -29.25 11.64 14.06
N ARG A 24 -28.42 12.41 13.33
CA ARG A 24 -28.59 12.61 11.87
C ARG A 24 -28.37 11.32 11.08
N ARG A 25 -27.37 10.50 11.45
CA ARG A 25 -27.15 9.19 10.81
C ARG A 25 -28.31 8.22 11.07
N ALA A 26 -28.83 8.14 12.30
CA ALA A 26 -29.97 7.29 12.62
C ALA A 26 -31.23 7.68 11.83
N VAL A 27 -31.50 8.99 11.67
CA VAL A 27 -32.64 9.49 10.86
C VAL A 27 -32.44 9.16 9.38
N ALA A 28 -31.21 9.33 8.84
CA ALA A 28 -30.92 9.02 7.44
C ALA A 28 -31.08 7.51 7.15
N THR A 29 -30.61 6.65 8.06
CA THR A 29 -30.77 5.19 7.93
C THR A 29 -32.22 4.77 8.00
N ALA A 30 -33.04 5.37 8.88
CA ALA A 30 -34.46 5.08 8.98
C ALA A 30 -35.22 5.49 7.70
N LEU A 31 -34.88 6.65 7.12
CA LEU A 31 -35.47 7.12 5.85
C LEU A 31 -35.07 6.20 4.68
N LEU A 32 -33.84 5.72 4.63
CA LEU A 32 -33.38 4.79 3.59
C LEU A 32 -34.11 3.45 3.67
N LEU A 33 -34.34 2.92 4.87
CA LEU A 33 -35.10 1.67 5.09
C LEU A 33 -36.57 1.83 4.65
N VAL A 34 -37.20 2.96 4.93
CA VAL A 34 -38.57 3.24 4.48
C VAL A 34 -38.63 3.29 2.95
N LEU A 35 -37.68 3.93 2.28
CA LEU A 35 -37.61 3.99 0.82
C LEU A 35 -37.39 2.61 0.19
N LEU A 36 -36.59 1.74 0.78
CA LEU A 36 -36.37 0.37 0.30
C LEU A 36 -37.63 -0.49 0.45
N VAL A 37 -38.39 -0.34 1.53
CA VAL A 37 -39.66 -1.04 1.73
C VAL A 37 -40.74 -0.58 0.70
N VAL A 38 -40.83 0.72 0.44
CA VAL A 38 -41.77 1.27 -0.56
C VAL A 38 -41.37 0.82 -1.97
N ALA A 39 -40.06 0.82 -2.31
CA ALA A 39 -39.59 0.35 -3.61
C ALA A 39 -39.82 -1.17 -3.79
N GLY A 40 -39.59 -1.96 -2.73
CA GLY A 40 -39.83 -3.41 -2.74
C GLY A 40 -41.33 -3.75 -2.94
N TYR A 41 -42.23 -2.98 -2.32
CA TYR A 41 -43.70 -3.16 -2.49
C TYR A 41 -44.14 -2.78 -3.90
N GLY A 42 -43.56 -1.74 -4.51
CA GLY A 42 -43.85 -1.32 -5.89
C GLY A 42 -43.42 -2.34 -6.95
N LEU A 43 -42.27 -3.01 -6.75
CA LEU A 43 -41.75 -4.04 -7.67
C LEU A 43 -42.52 -5.35 -7.59
N ALA A 44 -43.08 -5.71 -6.43
CA ALA A 44 -43.85 -6.93 -6.25
C ALA A 44 -45.20 -6.90 -7.01
N GLN A 45 -45.72 -5.72 -7.36
CA GLN A 45 -46.95 -5.56 -8.12
C GLN A 45 -46.80 -5.65 -9.65
N LEU A 46 -45.53 -5.73 -10.16
CA LEU A 46 -45.25 -5.72 -11.60
C LEU A 46 -44.86 -7.07 -12.18
N TRP A 47 -44.92 -8.17 -11.40
CA TRP A 47 -44.55 -9.51 -11.87
C TRP A 47 -45.79 -10.29 -12.34
N PRO A 48 -45.92 -10.65 -13.63
CA PRO A 48 -47.01 -11.48 -14.11
C PRO A 48 -46.76 -12.95 -13.78
N SER A 49 -47.76 -13.61 -13.19
CA SER A 49 -47.78 -15.04 -12.90
C SER A 49 -48.00 -15.82 -14.18
N GLY A 50 -47.00 -16.53 -14.70
CA GLY A 50 -47.13 -17.47 -15.81
C GLY A 50 -46.90 -18.89 -15.33
N SER A 51 -47.89 -19.76 -15.55
CA SER A 51 -47.81 -21.22 -15.28
C SER A 51 -47.05 -21.97 -16.38
N PRO A 52 -46.45 -23.14 -16.07
CA PRO A 52 -45.65 -23.90 -17.03
C PRO A 52 -46.48 -24.78 -17.95
N ALA A 53 -46.09 -24.85 -19.22
CA ALA A 53 -46.63 -25.78 -20.20
C ALA A 53 -45.74 -27.01 -20.38
N GLU A 54 -46.39 -28.18 -20.45
CA GLU A 54 -45.79 -29.49 -20.56
C GLU A 54 -45.18 -29.78 -21.95
N ALA A 55 -44.14 -30.58 -21.95
CA ALA A 55 -43.43 -31.05 -23.14
C ALA A 55 -44.04 -32.37 -23.66
N GLY A 56 -44.36 -32.43 -24.92
CA GLY A 56 -44.78 -33.64 -25.64
C GLY A 56 -43.61 -34.25 -26.41
N SER A 57 -43.42 -35.54 -26.24
CA SER A 57 -42.48 -36.41 -26.99
C SER A 57 -42.97 -36.73 -28.39
N SER A 58 -42.09 -36.81 -29.39
CA SER A 58 -42.30 -37.69 -30.54
C SER A 58 -40.99 -38.29 -31.04
N VAL A 59 -41.03 -39.62 -31.20
CA VAL A 59 -39.99 -40.53 -31.69
C VAL A 59 -40.02 -40.56 -33.23
N GLY A 60 -38.87 -40.67 -33.85
CA GLY A 60 -38.74 -41.02 -35.26
C GLY A 60 -37.34 -41.58 -35.59
N ALA A 61 -37.29 -42.87 -35.82
CA ALA A 61 -36.10 -43.60 -36.28
C ALA A 61 -35.97 -43.59 -37.80
N THR A 62 -34.76 -43.61 -38.32
CA THR A 62 -34.19 -44.61 -39.26
C THR A 62 -33.02 -44.04 -40.07
N GLY A 63 -32.03 -44.90 -40.35
CA GLY A 63 -31.15 -44.73 -41.50
C GLY A 63 -29.66 -44.87 -41.20
N GLY A 64 -29.09 -46.04 -41.45
CA GLY A 64 -27.69 -46.37 -41.27
C GLY A 64 -26.76 -45.74 -42.31
N GLY A 65 -25.51 -45.61 -41.91
CA GLY A 65 -24.42 -45.20 -42.76
C GLY A 65 -23.10 -45.42 -42.03
N THR A 66 -22.42 -46.51 -42.34
CA THR A 66 -21.08 -46.86 -41.83
C THR A 66 -20.06 -45.93 -42.49
N SER A 67 -19.51 -45.03 -41.73
CA SER A 67 -18.27 -44.31 -42.06
C SER A 67 -17.21 -44.56 -41.00
N ARG A 68 -16.14 -45.14 -41.45
CA ARG A 68 -14.91 -45.41 -40.70
C ARG A 68 -14.26 -44.07 -40.36
N SER A 69 -14.47 -43.58 -39.15
CA SER A 69 -13.77 -42.39 -38.64
C SER A 69 -12.38 -42.80 -38.15
N THR A 70 -11.35 -42.33 -38.85
CA THR A 70 -9.98 -42.26 -38.30
C THR A 70 -10.00 -41.29 -37.14
N GLY A 71 -9.77 -41.78 -35.91
CA GLY A 71 -9.71 -40.99 -34.69
C GLY A 71 -8.64 -39.90 -34.79
N PRO A 72 -8.88 -38.72 -34.24
CA PRO A 72 -7.88 -37.67 -34.17
C PRO A 72 -6.71 -38.15 -33.32
N ALA A 73 -5.50 -37.96 -33.83
CA ALA A 73 -4.26 -38.17 -33.11
C ALA A 73 -4.34 -37.41 -31.78
N ALA A 74 -4.04 -38.10 -30.69
CA ALA A 74 -3.92 -37.47 -29.36
C ALA A 74 -2.90 -36.38 -29.45
N SER A 75 -3.36 -35.12 -29.35
CA SER A 75 -2.49 -33.98 -29.19
C SER A 75 -1.73 -34.14 -27.89
N SER A 76 -0.41 -34.21 -27.95
CA SER A 76 0.47 -34.19 -26.79
C SER A 76 0.09 -32.93 -25.95
N PRO A 77 0.05 -33.08 -24.60
CA PRO A 77 -0.17 -31.88 -23.78
C PRO A 77 0.88 -30.81 -24.13
N PRO A 78 0.51 -29.52 -24.14
CA PRO A 78 1.45 -28.46 -24.42
C PRO A 78 2.64 -28.61 -23.46
N ALA A 79 3.85 -28.57 -24.01
CA ALA A 79 5.07 -28.57 -23.23
C ALA A 79 4.98 -27.43 -22.22
N THR A 80 5.08 -27.74 -20.94
CA THR A 80 5.16 -26.75 -19.87
C THR A 80 6.37 -25.89 -20.16
N GLU A 81 6.18 -24.60 -20.45
CA GLU A 81 7.33 -23.69 -20.59
C GLU A 81 8.23 -23.82 -19.37
N PRO A 82 9.56 -23.84 -19.54
CA PRO A 82 10.46 -23.92 -18.41
C PRO A 82 10.20 -22.74 -17.49
N LYS A 83 10.01 -23.01 -16.19
CA LYS A 83 9.85 -21.94 -15.19
C LYS A 83 11.04 -21.00 -15.28
N PRO A 84 10.83 -19.68 -15.22
CA PRO A 84 11.92 -18.72 -15.23
C PRO A 84 12.90 -19.04 -14.11
N THR A 85 14.19 -18.94 -14.42
CA THR A 85 15.29 -19.12 -13.48
C THR A 85 15.96 -17.78 -13.22
N GLY A 86 16.47 -17.58 -12.01
CA GLY A 86 17.15 -16.34 -11.64
C GLY A 86 16.66 -15.79 -10.30
N THR A 87 17.15 -14.62 -10.00
CA THR A 87 16.79 -13.91 -8.78
C THR A 87 16.62 -12.43 -9.07
N VAL A 88 15.79 -11.75 -8.27
CA VAL A 88 15.66 -10.30 -8.25
C VAL A 88 16.08 -9.80 -6.88
N THR A 89 16.90 -8.74 -6.87
CA THR A 89 17.26 -8.01 -5.66
C THR A 89 16.52 -6.67 -5.61
N LEU A 90 15.98 -6.36 -4.43
CA LEU A 90 15.23 -5.14 -4.20
C LEU A 90 15.73 -4.45 -2.93
N SER A 91 15.87 -3.12 -2.95
CA SER A 91 15.90 -2.31 -1.74
C SER A 91 14.64 -1.46 -1.64
N ALA A 92 14.13 -1.32 -0.42
CA ALA A 92 12.94 -0.52 -0.14
C ALA A 92 13.14 0.35 1.09
N VAL A 93 12.55 1.55 1.03
CA VAL A 93 12.51 2.49 2.14
C VAL A 93 11.06 2.93 2.40
N GLY A 94 10.82 3.47 3.58
CA GLY A 94 9.50 3.94 4.01
C GLY A 94 9.15 5.34 3.48
N ASP A 95 8.50 6.13 4.34
CA ASP A 95 7.93 7.42 4.01
C ASP A 95 9.02 8.44 3.71
N THR A 96 8.93 9.03 2.50
CA THR A 96 9.98 9.89 1.93
C THR A 96 9.38 11.19 1.43
N MET A 97 9.69 12.28 2.14
CA MET A 97 9.30 13.65 1.81
C MET A 97 10.55 14.54 1.72
N LEU A 98 10.69 15.33 0.65
CA LEU A 98 11.83 16.23 0.49
C LEU A 98 11.57 17.65 1.02
N GLY A 99 10.42 17.87 1.64
CA GLY A 99 9.97 19.16 2.16
C GLY A 99 8.52 19.45 1.80
N TYR A 100 8.08 20.67 2.07
CA TYR A 100 6.75 21.18 1.75
C TYR A 100 6.80 22.64 1.34
N ALA A 101 5.69 23.16 0.78
CA ALA A 101 5.63 24.54 0.33
C ALA A 101 6.04 25.52 1.47
N GLY A 102 7.09 26.29 1.22
CA GLY A 102 7.65 27.22 2.20
C GLY A 102 8.82 26.69 3.03
N THR A 103 9.06 25.37 3.05
CA THR A 103 10.18 24.76 3.77
C THR A 103 10.77 23.67 2.90
N LEU A 104 11.65 24.06 1.99
CA LEU A 104 12.35 23.18 1.06
C LEU A 104 13.80 23.01 1.48
N ALA A 105 14.34 21.80 1.28
CA ALA A 105 15.76 21.53 1.53
C ALA A 105 16.62 22.49 0.67
N PRO A 106 17.63 23.16 1.25
CA PRO A 106 18.45 24.13 0.51
C PRO A 106 19.32 23.46 -0.56
N ASP A 107 19.74 22.23 -0.33
CA ASP A 107 20.49 21.41 -1.28
C ASP A 107 19.87 20.01 -1.36
N PRO A 108 18.79 19.84 -2.14
CA PRO A 108 18.08 18.57 -2.22
C PRO A 108 18.87 17.47 -2.96
N ASP A 109 19.92 17.83 -3.71
CA ASP A 109 20.74 16.86 -4.44
C ASP A 109 21.62 16.02 -3.50
N THR A 110 22.03 16.59 -2.37
CA THR A 110 22.83 15.91 -1.34
C THR A 110 21.99 15.25 -0.26
N TYR A 111 20.67 15.36 -0.32
CA TYR A 111 19.76 14.97 0.76
C TYR A 111 19.89 13.50 1.16
N PHE A 112 20.25 12.62 0.23
CA PHE A 112 20.38 11.18 0.44
C PHE A 112 21.84 10.71 0.53
N ASP A 113 22.82 11.61 0.52
CA ASP A 113 24.24 11.22 0.42
C ASP A 113 24.70 10.29 1.54
N GLY A 114 24.19 10.49 2.78
CA GLY A 114 24.51 9.64 3.92
C GLY A 114 24.08 8.17 3.76
N VAL A 115 23.11 7.89 2.90
CA VAL A 115 22.55 6.55 2.70
C VAL A 115 22.59 6.05 1.27
N ARG A 116 22.90 6.89 0.29
CA ARG A 116 22.93 6.57 -1.15
C ARG A 116 23.73 5.30 -1.48
N PRO A 117 24.90 5.02 -0.88
CA PRO A 117 25.61 3.78 -1.13
C PRO A 117 24.89 2.50 -0.73
N GLN A 118 23.85 2.62 0.10
CA GLN A 118 23.00 1.49 0.53
C GLN A 118 21.75 1.34 -0.30
N ILE A 119 21.36 2.32 -1.13
CA ILE A 119 20.19 2.21 -2.03
C ILE A 119 20.63 1.42 -3.27
N THR A 120 20.68 0.10 -3.13
CA THR A 120 21.24 -0.84 -4.13
C THR A 120 20.25 -1.93 -4.52
N GLY A 121 20.60 -2.72 -5.53
CA GLY A 121 19.77 -3.80 -6.06
C GLY A 121 19.19 -3.47 -7.43
N ASP A 122 18.55 -4.44 -8.04
CA ASP A 122 17.94 -4.33 -9.36
C ASP A 122 16.77 -3.34 -9.35
N ILE A 123 15.99 -3.37 -8.28
CA ILE A 123 14.85 -2.48 -8.02
C ILE A 123 15.10 -1.71 -6.72
N ARG A 124 14.87 -0.40 -6.74
CA ARG A 124 15.05 0.48 -5.60
C ARG A 124 13.80 1.33 -5.40
N PHE A 125 13.06 1.02 -4.33
CA PHE A 125 11.72 1.50 -4.05
C PHE A 125 11.69 2.51 -2.91
N ALA A 126 10.80 3.54 -3.02
CA ALA A 126 10.43 4.44 -1.91
C ALA A 126 8.92 4.72 -1.90
N ASN A 127 8.33 4.97 -0.74
CA ASN A 127 7.04 5.66 -0.68
C ASN A 127 7.28 7.17 -0.81
N MET A 128 6.85 7.78 -1.92
CA MET A 128 6.90 9.22 -2.10
C MET A 128 5.62 9.83 -1.51
N GLU A 129 5.72 10.31 -0.29
CA GLU A 129 4.59 10.82 0.47
C GLU A 129 4.45 12.33 0.30
N GLY A 130 3.67 12.73 -0.69
CA GLY A 130 3.47 14.12 -1.10
C GLY A 130 3.30 14.26 -2.61
N THR A 131 3.20 15.49 -3.08
CA THR A 131 3.00 15.81 -4.49
C THR A 131 4.16 16.56 -5.10
N LEU A 132 4.44 16.29 -6.37
CA LEU A 132 5.39 17.03 -7.20
C LEU A 132 4.61 18.02 -8.07
N THR A 133 4.23 19.18 -7.51
CA THR A 133 3.36 20.14 -8.19
C THR A 133 3.67 21.57 -7.82
N ASN A 134 3.29 22.50 -8.70
CA ASN A 134 3.27 23.93 -8.44
C ASN A 134 1.85 24.45 -8.14
N GLN A 135 0.85 23.57 -8.06
CA GLN A 135 -0.52 23.96 -7.67
C GLN A 135 -0.53 24.61 -6.29
N THR A 136 -1.38 25.59 -6.11
CA THR A 136 -1.48 26.35 -4.85
C THR A 136 -2.83 26.17 -4.15
N SER A 137 -3.80 25.56 -4.82
CA SER A 137 -5.11 25.24 -4.26
C SER A 137 -5.12 23.77 -3.84
N GLY A 138 -4.87 23.51 -2.57
CA GLY A 138 -4.83 22.17 -2.00
C GLY A 138 -6.08 21.80 -1.22
N LYS A 139 -6.02 20.64 -0.55
CA LYS A 139 -7.12 20.08 0.26
C LYS A 139 -7.35 20.84 1.56
N CYS A 140 -6.32 21.55 2.05
CA CYS A 140 -6.40 22.32 3.29
C CYS A 140 -7.00 23.71 3.04
N GLY A 141 -8.05 24.05 3.78
CA GLY A 141 -8.60 25.40 3.74
C GLY A 141 -7.65 26.42 4.38
N ALA A 142 -7.68 27.67 3.90
CA ALA A 142 -6.77 28.76 4.31
C ALA A 142 -6.64 29.01 5.84
N ASN A 143 -7.62 28.57 6.63
CA ASN A 143 -7.64 28.74 8.09
C ASN A 143 -7.59 27.39 8.84
N SER A 144 -7.17 26.31 8.20
CA SER A 144 -7.06 25.01 8.84
C SER A 144 -5.80 24.93 9.71
N THR A 145 -5.97 24.54 10.98
CA THR A 145 -4.86 24.33 11.92
C THR A 145 -4.54 22.86 12.16
N ALA A 146 -5.29 21.95 11.51
CA ALA A 146 -5.18 20.50 11.70
C ALA A 146 -5.33 19.76 10.37
N CYS A 147 -4.83 20.32 9.30
CA CYS A 147 -4.78 19.71 7.98
C CYS A 147 -3.37 19.88 7.42
N TYR A 148 -2.83 18.86 6.87
CA TYR A 148 -1.49 18.83 6.30
C TYR A 148 -1.58 18.57 4.79
N GLU A 149 -0.84 19.34 4.01
CA GLU A 149 -0.70 19.15 2.56
C GLU A 149 0.77 19.39 2.18
N PHE A 150 1.32 18.49 1.39
CA PHE A 150 2.73 18.49 1.06
C PHE A 150 2.95 18.60 -0.45
N ARG A 151 3.79 19.54 -0.85
CA ARG A 151 4.24 19.67 -2.22
C ARG A 151 5.67 20.16 -2.30
N VAL A 152 6.37 19.67 -3.30
CA VAL A 152 7.65 20.20 -3.74
C VAL A 152 7.59 20.44 -5.26
N PRO A 153 8.48 21.27 -5.84
CA PRO A 153 8.46 21.54 -7.27
C PRO A 153 8.54 20.26 -8.11
N PRO A 154 7.85 20.18 -9.27
CA PRO A 154 7.92 19.00 -10.17
C PRO A 154 9.34 18.63 -10.59
N SER A 155 10.25 19.61 -10.65
CA SER A 155 11.67 19.37 -10.97
C SER A 155 12.41 18.53 -9.92
N TRP A 156 11.80 18.30 -8.74
CA TRP A 156 12.41 17.54 -7.65
C TRP A 156 12.30 16.03 -7.82
N ALA A 157 11.52 15.53 -8.78
CA ALA A 157 11.52 14.13 -9.17
C ALA A 157 12.94 13.61 -9.45
N ARG A 158 13.80 14.45 -10.05
CA ARG A 158 15.20 14.11 -10.34
C ARG A 158 16.02 13.72 -9.10
N TYR A 159 15.71 14.24 -7.91
CA TYR A 159 16.49 13.94 -6.70
C TYR A 159 16.23 12.53 -6.19
N PHE A 160 15.02 11.99 -6.38
CA PHE A 160 14.76 10.56 -6.19
C PHE A 160 15.59 9.72 -7.16
N LYS A 161 15.67 10.15 -8.43
CA LYS A 161 16.50 9.47 -9.44
C LYS A 161 17.98 9.50 -9.10
N HIS A 162 18.50 10.67 -8.68
CA HIS A 162 19.90 10.84 -8.26
C HIS A 162 20.24 10.03 -7.01
N ALA A 163 19.29 9.91 -6.07
CA ALA A 163 19.42 9.02 -4.91
C ALA A 163 19.54 7.54 -5.30
N GLY A 164 19.13 7.19 -6.52
CA GLY A 164 19.23 5.84 -7.07
C GLY A 164 17.89 5.12 -7.15
N PHE A 165 16.76 5.69 -6.71
CA PHE A 165 15.47 5.04 -6.81
C PHE A 165 15.07 4.78 -8.26
N THR A 166 14.39 3.65 -8.49
CA THR A 166 13.92 3.23 -9.81
C THR A 166 12.40 3.24 -9.92
N ILE A 167 11.72 3.13 -8.79
CA ILE A 167 10.26 3.17 -8.68
C ILE A 167 9.84 3.80 -7.36
N VAL A 168 8.74 4.56 -7.38
CA VAL A 168 8.11 5.11 -6.19
C VAL A 168 6.64 4.72 -6.10
N SER A 169 6.12 4.63 -4.87
CA SER A 169 4.67 4.57 -4.65
C SER A 169 4.10 5.95 -4.39
N ASN A 170 2.95 6.21 -5.01
CA ASN A 170 2.08 7.36 -4.72
C ASN A 170 0.79 6.93 -4.02
N ALA A 171 0.67 5.66 -3.58
CA ALA A 171 -0.48 5.22 -2.80
C ALA A 171 -0.32 5.64 -1.34
N ASN A 172 -0.77 6.84 -1.00
CA ASN A 172 -0.73 7.38 0.37
C ASN A 172 -1.78 8.48 0.56
N ASN A 173 -1.93 8.99 1.79
CA ASN A 173 -2.87 10.05 2.17
C ASN A 173 -2.53 11.43 1.59
N HIS A 174 -1.31 11.61 1.06
CA HIS A 174 -0.82 12.86 0.49
C HIS A 174 -0.77 12.88 -1.04
N ALA A 175 -1.07 11.75 -1.71
CA ALA A 175 -1.08 11.68 -3.16
C ALA A 175 -2.05 12.66 -3.84
N PHE A 176 -3.10 13.06 -3.11
CA PHE A 176 -4.19 13.91 -3.62
C PHE A 176 -4.29 15.25 -2.88
N ASP A 177 -3.22 15.70 -2.26
CA ASP A 177 -3.17 16.96 -1.51
C ASP A 177 -3.56 18.18 -2.36
N PHE A 178 -3.21 18.15 -3.64
CA PHE A 178 -3.55 19.19 -4.62
C PHE A 178 -4.49 18.64 -5.71
N TRP A 179 -5.41 17.77 -5.31
CA TRP A 179 -6.47 17.20 -6.14
C TRP A 179 -5.91 16.47 -7.37
N GLN A 180 -6.75 16.25 -8.38
CA GLN A 180 -6.34 15.56 -9.61
C GLN A 180 -5.19 16.29 -10.33
N ALA A 181 -5.20 17.62 -10.37
CA ALA A 181 -4.16 18.40 -11.01
C ALA A 181 -2.77 18.16 -10.38
N GLY A 182 -2.70 18.09 -9.04
CA GLY A 182 -1.45 17.80 -8.33
C GLY A 182 -0.96 16.37 -8.57
N LEU A 183 -1.88 15.40 -8.63
CA LEU A 183 -1.55 14.01 -8.97
C LEU A 183 -1.05 13.90 -10.42
N ASP A 184 -1.70 14.56 -11.36
CA ASP A 184 -1.30 14.55 -12.78
C ASP A 184 0.07 15.20 -12.97
N ASP A 185 0.34 16.35 -12.31
CA ASP A 185 1.65 17.00 -12.28
C ASP A 185 2.73 16.06 -11.73
N THR A 186 2.41 15.33 -10.66
CA THR A 186 3.31 14.37 -10.01
C THR A 186 3.68 13.24 -10.96
N VAL A 187 2.70 12.61 -11.59
CA VAL A 187 2.91 11.53 -12.56
C VAL A 187 3.75 12.04 -13.74
N ALA A 188 3.40 13.19 -14.31
CA ALA A 188 4.16 13.78 -15.42
C ALA A 188 5.62 14.12 -15.04
N ALA A 189 5.87 14.52 -13.78
CA ALA A 189 7.22 14.78 -13.29
C ALA A 189 8.05 13.48 -13.15
N LEU A 190 7.46 12.41 -12.64
CA LEU A 190 8.09 11.10 -12.51
C LEU A 190 8.40 10.49 -13.87
N ASP A 191 7.44 10.53 -14.80
CA ASP A 191 7.60 10.04 -16.17
C ASP A 191 8.73 10.78 -16.91
N ARG A 192 8.76 12.12 -16.82
CA ARG A 192 9.79 12.95 -17.44
C ARG A 192 11.20 12.58 -16.96
N ASP A 193 11.37 12.29 -15.68
CA ASP A 193 12.66 11.96 -15.09
C ASP A 193 12.96 10.45 -15.14
N GLY A 194 12.09 9.65 -15.77
CA GLY A 194 12.25 8.20 -15.98
C GLY A 194 12.24 7.41 -14.67
N LEU A 195 11.40 7.84 -13.71
CA LEU A 195 11.06 7.10 -12.50
C LEU A 195 9.75 6.36 -12.72
N ALA A 196 9.77 5.04 -12.59
CA ALA A 196 8.54 4.27 -12.54
C ALA A 196 7.74 4.65 -11.29
N HIS A 197 6.43 4.56 -11.38
CA HIS A 197 5.55 4.84 -10.26
C HIS A 197 4.38 3.85 -10.20
N THR A 198 3.76 3.74 -9.05
CA THR A 198 2.56 2.93 -8.81
C THR A 198 1.70 3.60 -7.74
N GLY A 199 0.42 3.27 -7.70
CA GLY A 199 -0.44 3.68 -6.58
C GLY A 199 -1.79 4.25 -6.96
N ARG A 200 -2.03 4.59 -8.24
CA ARG A 200 -3.34 5.07 -8.69
C ARG A 200 -4.36 3.92 -8.73
N THR A 201 -5.61 4.26 -8.73
CA THR A 201 -6.70 3.30 -8.85
C THR A 201 -6.52 2.41 -10.09
N HIS A 202 -6.55 1.09 -9.88
CA HIS A 202 -6.36 0.04 -10.90
C HIS A 202 -4.98 0.01 -11.59
N GLU A 203 -4.00 0.77 -11.11
CA GLU A 203 -2.66 0.79 -11.69
C GLU A 203 -1.87 -0.46 -11.32
N ILE A 204 -1.23 -1.06 -12.32
CA ILE A 204 -0.23 -2.10 -12.19
C ILE A 204 0.97 -1.68 -13.00
N THR A 205 2.12 -1.49 -12.36
CA THR A 205 3.35 -1.07 -13.01
C THR A 205 4.26 -2.27 -13.20
N TYR A 206 4.70 -2.52 -14.42
CA TYR A 206 5.54 -3.67 -14.76
C TYR A 206 6.98 -3.22 -15.04
N LEU A 207 7.94 -3.83 -14.34
CA LEU A 207 9.37 -3.66 -14.57
C LEU A 207 9.98 -4.93 -15.14
N ARG A 208 10.98 -4.78 -16.03
CA ARG A 208 11.76 -5.89 -16.57
C ARG A 208 13.13 -5.95 -15.90
N VAL A 209 13.45 -7.08 -15.27
CA VAL A 209 14.71 -7.32 -14.55
C VAL A 209 15.22 -8.71 -14.90
N HIS A 210 16.39 -8.81 -15.49
CA HIS A 210 17.04 -10.09 -15.85
C HIS A 210 16.13 -11.05 -16.65
N GLY A 211 15.27 -10.48 -17.52
CA GLY A 211 14.28 -11.25 -18.27
C GLY A 211 12.98 -11.57 -17.53
N LEU A 212 12.94 -11.35 -16.21
CA LEU A 212 11.75 -11.50 -15.38
C LEU A 212 10.89 -10.22 -15.42
N THR A 213 9.59 -10.39 -15.27
CA THR A 213 8.62 -9.29 -15.11
C THR A 213 8.24 -9.17 -13.64
N VAL A 214 8.44 -8.00 -13.06
CA VAL A 214 8.01 -7.69 -11.68
C VAL A 214 6.89 -6.67 -11.73
N ALA A 215 5.72 -7.01 -11.21
CA ALA A 215 4.57 -6.13 -11.11
C ALA A 215 4.58 -5.40 -9.75
N PHE A 216 4.25 -4.11 -9.77
CA PHE A 216 4.05 -3.29 -8.56
C PHE A 216 2.63 -2.80 -8.49
N ILE A 217 2.03 -2.88 -7.29
CA ILE A 217 0.70 -2.38 -6.96
C ILE A 217 0.81 -1.56 -5.68
N GLY A 218 0.48 -0.27 -5.75
CA GLY A 218 0.33 0.56 -4.55
C GLY A 218 -1.11 0.56 -4.06
N VAL A 219 -1.32 0.40 -2.76
CA VAL A 219 -2.64 0.40 -2.11
C VAL A 219 -2.67 1.32 -0.90
N ALA A 220 -3.80 2.01 -0.72
CA ALA A 220 -4.09 2.83 0.46
C ALA A 220 -5.61 2.94 0.67
N SER A 221 -6.02 3.53 1.79
CA SER A 221 -7.44 3.69 2.14
C SER A 221 -8.14 4.88 1.47
N TYR A 222 -7.61 5.39 0.36
CA TYR A 222 -8.09 6.61 -0.30
C TYR A 222 -8.66 6.32 -1.70
N PRO A 223 -9.67 7.09 -2.16
CA PRO A 223 -10.41 6.80 -3.40
C PRO A 223 -9.55 6.76 -4.66
N ASN A 224 -8.45 7.51 -4.69
CA ASN A 224 -7.58 7.65 -5.87
C ASN A 224 -6.44 6.64 -5.90
N THR A 225 -6.38 5.74 -4.93
CA THR A 225 -5.33 4.76 -4.75
C THR A 225 -5.82 3.35 -5.08
N GLY A 226 -4.91 2.39 -5.12
CA GLY A 226 -5.27 0.97 -5.13
C GLY A 226 -6.08 0.60 -3.89
N PRO A 227 -7.00 -0.38 -3.98
CA PRO A 227 -8.01 -0.63 -2.95
C PRO A 227 -7.45 -1.38 -1.74
N LEU A 228 -7.23 -0.68 -0.62
CA LEU A 228 -6.83 -1.31 0.64
C LEU A 228 -8.04 -1.96 1.37
N ASN A 229 -9.15 -1.22 1.51
CA ASN A 229 -10.30 -1.64 2.30
C ASN A 229 -11.37 -2.41 1.50
N ASP A 230 -11.20 -2.54 0.18
CA ASP A 230 -12.02 -3.40 -0.68
C ASP A 230 -11.23 -4.66 -1.07
N TYR A 231 -11.24 -5.66 -0.18
CA TYR A 231 -10.51 -6.92 -0.36
C TYR A 231 -10.91 -7.66 -1.66
N PRO A 232 -12.16 -7.74 -2.08
CA PRO A 232 -12.52 -8.29 -3.38
C PRO A 232 -11.87 -7.57 -4.56
N ALA A 233 -11.81 -6.23 -4.55
CA ALA A 233 -11.15 -5.46 -5.60
C ALA A 233 -9.62 -5.63 -5.56
N ALA A 234 -9.02 -5.62 -4.37
CA ALA A 234 -7.60 -5.87 -4.19
C ALA A 234 -7.19 -7.25 -4.71
N ARG A 235 -7.93 -8.31 -4.36
CA ARG A 235 -7.70 -9.67 -4.89
C ARG A 235 -7.74 -9.70 -6.42
N ARG A 236 -8.74 -9.07 -7.05
CA ARG A 236 -8.83 -9.02 -8.51
C ARG A 236 -7.64 -8.32 -9.16
N LEU A 237 -7.18 -7.23 -8.54
CA LEU A 237 -6.03 -6.46 -9.03
C LEU A 237 -4.74 -7.30 -8.93
N ILE A 238 -4.49 -7.91 -7.76
CA ILE A 238 -3.33 -8.79 -7.51
C ILE A 238 -3.35 -10.00 -8.44
N HIS A 239 -4.45 -10.72 -8.57
CA HIS A 239 -4.57 -11.82 -9.53
C HIS A 239 -4.35 -11.39 -10.99
N THR A 240 -4.70 -10.14 -11.33
CA THR A 240 -4.43 -9.61 -12.68
C THR A 240 -2.95 -9.38 -12.91
N ALA A 241 -2.22 -8.92 -11.90
CA ALA A 241 -0.78 -8.77 -11.92
C ALA A 241 -0.08 -10.14 -11.99
N ASP A 242 -0.45 -11.08 -11.10
CA ASP A 242 0.10 -12.43 -10.99
C ASP A 242 0.04 -13.22 -12.31
N ARG A 243 -1.06 -13.08 -13.06
CA ARG A 243 -1.17 -13.72 -14.39
C ARG A 243 -0.28 -13.12 -15.47
N ARG A 244 0.36 -11.98 -15.24
CA ARG A 244 1.13 -11.22 -16.24
C ARG A 244 2.56 -10.94 -15.84
N ALA A 245 2.94 -11.33 -14.63
CA ALA A 245 4.26 -11.11 -14.07
C ALA A 245 4.80 -12.41 -13.45
N ASP A 246 6.11 -12.48 -13.33
CA ASP A 246 6.80 -13.56 -12.62
C ASP A 246 6.80 -13.32 -11.11
N MET A 247 6.65 -12.05 -10.69
CA MET A 247 6.59 -11.61 -9.29
C MET A 247 5.63 -10.43 -9.13
N VAL A 248 4.97 -10.37 -7.98
CA VAL A 248 4.07 -9.25 -7.61
C VAL A 248 4.53 -8.65 -6.28
N VAL A 249 4.83 -7.37 -6.27
CA VAL A 249 5.15 -6.57 -5.08
C VAL A 249 3.98 -5.65 -4.77
N VAL A 250 3.48 -5.71 -3.54
CA VAL A 250 2.43 -4.80 -3.07
C VAL A 250 3.04 -3.79 -2.09
N ALA A 251 2.92 -2.53 -2.44
CA ALA A 251 3.30 -1.38 -1.63
C ALA A 251 2.06 -0.93 -0.83
N MET A 252 2.09 -1.11 0.48
CA MET A 252 0.91 -1.02 1.35
C MET A 252 1.00 0.17 2.31
N HIS A 253 0.23 1.22 2.05
CA HIS A 253 0.03 2.34 2.97
C HIS A 253 -1.15 2.05 3.90
N ALA A 254 -0.88 1.50 5.08
CA ALA A 254 -1.90 1.00 5.97
C ALA A 254 -1.53 1.15 7.45
N GLY A 255 -2.54 1.29 8.28
CA GLY A 255 -2.43 1.38 9.73
C GLY A 255 -2.53 2.79 10.28
N ALA A 256 -2.76 2.89 11.58
CA ALA A 256 -2.78 4.14 12.33
C ALA A 256 -1.35 4.70 12.48
N GLU A 257 -1.24 6.00 12.76
CA GLU A 257 0.04 6.71 12.79
C GLU A 257 0.56 6.93 14.20
N GLY A 258 1.88 7.03 14.31
CA GLY A 258 2.62 7.43 15.52
C GLY A 258 3.01 6.28 16.43
N VAL A 259 3.74 6.62 17.51
CA VAL A 259 4.33 5.65 18.45
C VAL A 259 3.29 4.72 19.09
N ALA A 260 2.08 5.23 19.35
CA ALA A 260 1.00 4.41 19.90
C ALA A 260 0.48 3.32 18.93
N ALA A 261 0.87 3.37 17.68
CA ALA A 261 0.51 2.42 16.63
C ALA A 261 1.69 1.52 16.20
N GLU A 262 2.72 1.42 17.00
CA GLU A 262 3.93 0.63 16.71
C GLU A 262 3.61 -0.87 16.63
N HIS A 263 2.69 -1.36 17.46
CA HIS A 263 2.25 -2.75 17.50
C HIS A 263 1.10 -3.05 16.53
N LEU A 264 1.12 -4.25 15.95
CA LEU A 264 0.02 -4.78 15.15
C LEU A 264 -1.11 -5.27 16.06
N THR A 265 -2.34 -4.90 15.74
CA THR A 265 -3.51 -5.23 16.57
C THR A 265 -4.33 -6.40 16.04
N GLY A 266 -4.09 -6.80 14.77
CA GLY A 266 -4.93 -7.76 14.05
C GLY A 266 -6.36 -7.26 13.78
N GLN A 267 -6.62 -5.97 13.97
CA GLN A 267 -7.93 -5.34 13.79
C GLN A 267 -7.83 -4.16 12.80
N ASP A 268 -8.99 -3.67 12.36
CA ASP A 268 -9.04 -2.41 11.63
C ASP A 268 -8.50 -1.27 12.50
N GLU A 269 -7.55 -0.54 11.98
CA GLU A 269 -6.92 0.57 12.67
C GLU A 269 -7.58 1.90 12.24
N ILE A 270 -8.01 2.67 13.24
CA ILE A 270 -8.69 3.95 13.02
C ILE A 270 -7.78 5.09 13.46
N TYR A 271 -7.47 5.99 12.55
CA TYR A 271 -6.70 7.19 12.83
C TYR A 271 -7.46 8.44 12.39
N GLU A 272 -7.61 9.44 13.27
CA GLU A 272 -8.37 10.67 13.03
C GLU A 272 -9.79 10.46 12.46
N GLY A 273 -10.38 9.29 12.74
CA GLY A 273 -11.73 8.92 12.27
C GLY A 273 -11.75 8.26 10.90
N GLU A 274 -10.62 8.03 10.27
CA GLU A 274 -10.46 7.28 9.02
C GLU A 274 -10.12 5.81 9.33
N ASN A 275 -10.71 4.89 8.58
CA ASN A 275 -10.31 3.48 8.61
C ASN A 275 -9.05 3.31 7.75
N ARG A 276 -7.90 3.11 8.42
CA ARG A 276 -6.60 2.90 7.78
C ARG A 276 -6.31 1.43 7.47
N GLY A 277 -7.34 0.57 7.54
CA GLY A 277 -7.30 -0.85 7.23
C GLY A 277 -6.79 -1.71 8.38
N ASN A 278 -6.76 -3.01 8.11
CA ASN A 278 -6.12 -4.01 8.95
C ASN A 278 -4.85 -4.50 8.23
N PRO A 279 -3.66 -4.00 8.61
CA PRO A 279 -2.42 -4.31 7.90
C PRO A 279 -2.11 -5.81 7.84
N GLU A 280 -2.35 -6.53 8.95
CA GLU A 280 -2.07 -7.98 9.03
C GLU A 280 -2.99 -8.77 8.11
N ALA A 281 -4.30 -8.56 8.22
CA ALA A 281 -5.29 -9.27 7.42
C ALA A 281 -5.15 -8.96 5.92
N PHE A 282 -4.87 -7.69 5.57
CA PHE A 282 -4.65 -7.30 4.18
C PHE A 282 -3.40 -7.95 3.60
N ALA A 283 -2.26 -7.88 4.30
CA ALA A 283 -0.99 -8.42 3.81
C ALA A 283 -1.07 -9.94 3.58
N GLN A 284 -1.64 -10.69 4.53
CA GLN A 284 -1.85 -12.13 4.37
C GLN A 284 -2.79 -12.43 3.20
N MET A 285 -3.91 -11.71 3.09
CA MET A 285 -4.83 -11.83 1.95
C MET A 285 -4.13 -11.54 0.61
N ALA A 286 -3.24 -10.55 0.57
CA ALA A 286 -2.52 -10.19 -0.64
C ALA A 286 -1.53 -11.29 -1.07
N ILE A 287 -0.80 -11.89 -0.12
CA ILE A 287 0.05 -13.06 -0.39
C ILE A 287 -0.80 -14.24 -0.91
N ASP A 288 -1.93 -14.55 -0.26
CA ASP A 288 -2.85 -15.60 -0.68
C ASP A 288 -3.45 -15.35 -2.08
N ALA A 289 -3.49 -14.08 -2.51
CA ALA A 289 -3.95 -13.67 -3.84
C ALA A 289 -2.85 -13.66 -4.91
N GLY A 290 -1.60 -13.98 -4.57
CA GLY A 290 -0.48 -14.07 -5.50
C GLY A 290 0.58 -12.97 -5.36
N ALA A 291 0.56 -12.18 -4.29
CA ALA A 291 1.67 -11.27 -3.99
C ALA A 291 2.88 -12.04 -3.44
N ASP A 292 4.08 -11.58 -3.79
CA ASP A 292 5.35 -12.21 -3.41
C ASP A 292 6.14 -11.41 -2.38
N LEU A 293 5.83 -10.12 -2.24
CA LEU A 293 6.44 -9.23 -1.27
C LEU A 293 5.45 -8.14 -0.88
N ILE A 294 5.35 -7.86 0.42
CA ILE A 294 4.61 -6.71 0.93
C ILE A 294 5.59 -5.72 1.54
N ILE A 295 5.53 -4.46 1.09
CA ILE A 295 6.30 -3.34 1.62
C ILE A 295 5.31 -2.37 2.24
N GLY A 296 5.27 -2.33 3.57
CA GLY A 296 4.37 -1.48 4.36
C GLY A 296 4.99 -0.15 4.75
N TYR A 297 4.14 0.86 4.87
CA TYR A 297 4.42 2.21 5.34
C TYR A 297 3.10 2.89 5.78
N SER A 298 3.11 4.13 6.24
CA SER A 298 1.98 4.90 6.79
C SER A 298 2.03 5.12 8.31
N PRO A 299 2.36 4.12 9.16
CA PRO A 299 2.39 4.35 10.62
C PRO A 299 3.46 5.34 11.07
N HIS A 300 4.37 5.74 10.21
CA HIS A 300 5.53 6.61 10.52
C HIS A 300 6.49 6.05 11.57
N VAL A 301 6.30 4.81 11.98
CA VAL A 301 7.16 4.01 12.86
C VAL A 301 7.45 2.65 12.21
N LEU A 302 8.55 2.03 12.59
CA LEU A 302 8.83 0.65 12.22
C LEU A 302 7.80 -0.29 12.86
N ARG A 303 7.44 -1.36 12.16
CA ARG A 303 6.60 -2.43 12.67
C ARG A 303 7.25 -3.79 12.44
N ALA A 304 6.63 -4.82 12.98
CA ALA A 304 7.00 -6.21 12.79
C ALA A 304 7.23 -6.59 11.32
N MET A 305 8.03 -7.65 11.12
CA MET A 305 8.14 -8.36 9.86
C MET A 305 7.71 -9.81 10.03
N GLN A 306 7.20 -10.43 8.97
CA GLN A 306 6.74 -11.82 8.97
C GLN A 306 7.18 -12.52 7.68
N VAL A 307 7.55 -13.81 7.77
CA VAL A 307 7.63 -14.68 6.60
C VAL A 307 6.38 -15.57 6.56
N TYR A 308 5.46 -15.22 5.68
CA TYR A 308 4.18 -15.92 5.49
C TYR A 308 4.18 -16.65 4.15
N HIS A 309 3.92 -17.94 4.14
CA HIS A 309 3.97 -18.80 2.94
C HIS A 309 5.25 -18.62 2.10
N ARG A 310 6.41 -18.44 2.78
CA ARG A 310 7.73 -18.18 2.16
C ARG A 310 7.79 -16.84 1.42
N ARG A 311 6.98 -15.88 1.78
CA ARG A 311 6.96 -14.50 1.29
C ARG A 311 7.22 -13.56 2.45
N LEU A 312 8.01 -12.54 2.23
CA LEU A 312 8.29 -11.53 3.26
C LEU A 312 7.18 -10.49 3.28
N ILE A 313 6.73 -10.17 4.47
CA ILE A 313 5.85 -9.03 4.78
C ILE A 313 6.63 -8.11 5.72
N ALA A 314 6.91 -6.89 5.28
CA ALA A 314 7.34 -5.79 6.14
C ALA A 314 6.13 -4.89 6.40
N TYR A 315 5.64 -4.84 7.65
CA TYR A 315 4.39 -4.14 7.95
C TYR A 315 4.52 -2.62 7.97
N SER A 316 5.70 -2.09 8.29
CA SER A 316 6.04 -0.68 8.10
C SER A 316 7.56 -0.47 8.16
N LEU A 317 8.06 0.35 7.25
CA LEU A 317 9.47 0.77 7.21
C LEU A 317 9.70 2.15 7.87
N GLY A 318 8.67 2.77 8.45
CA GLY A 318 8.77 4.04 9.17
C GLY A 318 9.11 5.24 8.28
N ASN A 319 9.57 6.32 8.90
CA ASN A 319 9.98 7.55 8.25
C ASN A 319 11.41 7.44 7.73
N PHE A 320 11.61 7.49 6.41
CA PHE A 320 12.95 7.38 5.84
C PHE A 320 13.63 8.73 5.61
N ALA A 321 12.89 9.71 5.11
CA ALA A 321 13.43 11.05 4.84
C ALA A 321 12.32 12.10 4.88
N GLY A 322 12.54 13.23 5.58
CA GLY A 322 11.49 14.24 5.71
C GLY A 322 11.99 15.59 6.21
N TYR A 323 12.36 16.50 5.27
CA TYR A 323 12.91 17.79 5.62
C TYR A 323 11.90 18.64 6.40
N HIS A 324 12.10 18.75 7.72
CA HIS A 324 11.22 19.42 8.70
C HIS A 324 9.78 18.85 8.74
N ASN A 325 9.52 17.67 8.16
CA ASN A 325 8.19 17.07 8.15
C ASN A 325 8.00 16.01 9.24
N PHE A 326 9.08 15.37 9.66
CA PHE A 326 9.05 14.30 10.65
C PHE A 326 9.85 14.68 11.90
N THR A 327 9.43 14.12 13.03
CA THR A 327 10.22 14.14 14.25
C THR A 327 11.44 13.23 14.08
N THR A 328 12.61 13.74 14.45
CA THR A 328 13.89 13.02 14.35
C THR A 328 14.27 12.27 15.62
N GLU A 329 13.40 12.28 16.63
CA GLU A 329 13.64 11.67 17.93
C GLU A 329 12.75 10.44 18.17
N GLY A 330 13.23 9.51 19.00
CA GLY A 330 12.50 8.30 19.40
C GLY A 330 12.17 7.38 18.22
N ALA A 331 11.12 6.60 18.34
CA ALA A 331 10.72 5.64 17.31
C ALA A 331 10.36 6.29 15.95
N LEU A 332 9.88 7.54 15.96
CA LEU A 332 9.58 8.29 14.73
C LEU A 332 10.83 8.68 13.93
N GLY A 333 11.99 8.74 14.59
CA GLY A 333 13.28 9.05 13.97
C GLY A 333 14.08 7.81 13.55
N VAL A 334 13.58 6.60 13.82
CA VAL A 334 14.25 5.34 13.47
C VAL A 334 13.61 4.71 12.24
N SER A 335 14.42 4.32 11.27
CA SER A 335 13.96 3.72 10.02
C SER A 335 15.00 2.72 9.49
N GLY A 336 14.78 2.20 8.28
CA GLY A 336 15.77 1.30 7.68
C GLY A 336 15.62 1.15 6.17
N ILE A 337 16.68 0.68 5.55
CA ILE A 337 16.70 0.25 4.16
C ILE A 337 16.55 -1.27 4.16
N LEU A 338 15.42 -1.75 3.70
CA LEU A 338 15.13 -3.17 3.57
C LEU A 338 15.73 -3.70 2.26
N HIS A 339 16.68 -4.62 2.35
CA HIS A 339 17.18 -5.39 1.21
C HIS A 339 16.50 -6.75 1.17
N VAL A 340 16.03 -7.15 -0.01
CA VAL A 340 15.37 -8.44 -0.24
C VAL A 340 15.94 -9.10 -1.48
N LYS A 341 16.16 -10.41 -1.41
CA LYS A 341 16.45 -11.26 -2.57
C LYS A 341 15.31 -12.25 -2.75
N LEU A 342 14.71 -12.23 -3.91
CA LEU A 342 13.62 -13.13 -4.30
C LEU A 342 14.09 -14.11 -5.37
N ALA A 343 13.62 -15.35 -5.31
CA ALA A 343 13.74 -16.31 -6.40
C ALA A 343 12.78 -15.93 -7.54
N ALA A 344 13.00 -16.46 -8.74
CA ALA A 344 12.15 -16.22 -9.91
C ALA A 344 10.66 -16.62 -9.71
N ASP A 345 10.37 -17.48 -8.74
CA ASP A 345 9.01 -17.85 -8.33
C ASP A 345 8.48 -17.00 -7.15
N GLY A 346 9.11 -15.87 -6.88
CA GLY A 346 8.73 -14.91 -5.84
C GLY A 346 9.07 -15.33 -4.41
N ARG A 347 9.66 -16.52 -4.18
CA ARG A 347 10.04 -16.94 -2.82
C ARG A 347 11.10 -16.03 -2.23
N PHE A 348 10.91 -15.63 -0.98
CA PHE A 348 11.92 -14.97 -0.16
C PHE A 348 13.14 -15.89 0.05
N LEU A 349 14.31 -15.44 -0.35
CA LEU A 349 15.58 -16.17 -0.20
C LEU A 349 16.43 -15.65 0.95
N SER A 350 16.56 -14.34 1.05
CA SER A 350 17.29 -13.66 2.10
C SER A 350 16.91 -12.19 2.15
N GLY A 351 17.14 -11.56 3.29
CA GLY A 351 16.93 -10.12 3.46
C GLY A 351 17.90 -9.54 4.49
N ARG A 352 17.97 -8.22 4.50
CA ARG A 352 18.68 -7.45 5.50
C ARG A 352 17.99 -6.09 5.69
N LEU A 353 17.81 -5.68 6.93
CA LEU A 353 17.40 -4.33 7.29
C LEU A 353 18.65 -3.55 7.74
N VAL A 354 19.09 -2.60 6.92
CA VAL A 354 20.16 -1.66 7.26
C VAL A 354 19.55 -0.52 8.06
N SER A 355 19.94 -0.38 9.31
CA SER A 355 19.37 0.64 10.21
C SER A 355 19.76 2.05 9.76
N THR A 356 18.81 2.95 9.80
CA THR A 356 18.97 4.39 9.53
C THR A 356 18.23 5.20 10.59
N VAL A 357 18.66 6.45 10.75
CA VAL A 357 17.99 7.45 11.60
C VAL A 357 17.80 8.73 10.83
N LEU A 358 16.79 9.50 11.22
CA LEU A 358 16.63 10.87 10.76
C LEU A 358 17.55 11.79 11.56
N ALA A 359 18.44 12.51 10.88
CA ALA A 359 19.35 13.45 11.47
C ALA A 359 19.06 14.90 11.06
N GLY A 360 19.51 15.84 11.84
CA GLY A 360 19.40 17.28 11.53
C GLY A 360 17.98 17.71 11.26
N ALA A 361 17.71 18.13 10.03
CA ALA A 361 16.39 18.54 9.58
C ALA A 361 15.54 17.37 9.01
N GLY A 362 15.90 16.13 9.26
CA GLY A 362 15.21 14.94 8.78
C GLY A 362 15.87 14.23 7.60
N GLN A 363 17.19 14.46 7.40
CA GLN A 363 17.97 13.70 6.44
C GLN A 363 18.20 12.26 6.94
N PRO A 364 18.17 11.26 6.05
CA PRO A 364 18.49 9.88 6.44
C PRO A 364 20.02 9.71 6.59
N GLU A 365 20.43 9.14 7.71
CA GLU A 365 21.81 8.74 7.98
C GLU A 365 21.87 7.28 8.41
N LEU A 366 23.03 6.63 8.16
CA LEU A 366 23.23 5.25 8.63
C LEU A 366 23.32 5.22 10.16
N ASP A 367 22.66 4.25 10.75
CA ASP A 367 22.73 3.99 12.19
C ASP A 367 23.61 2.77 12.50
N PRO A 368 24.88 2.97 12.88
CA PRO A 368 25.77 1.85 13.24
C PRO A 368 25.36 1.15 14.55
N ALA A 369 24.47 1.74 15.35
CA ALA A 369 23.97 1.10 16.57
C ALA A 369 22.94 0.00 16.29
N GLY A 370 22.37 -0.05 15.06
CA GLY A 370 21.46 -1.11 14.65
C GLY A 370 20.08 -1.01 15.28
N GLN A 371 19.63 0.19 15.66
CA GLN A 371 18.36 0.40 16.38
C GLN A 371 17.17 -0.16 15.62
N ALA A 372 17.09 0.04 14.28
CA ALA A 372 15.98 -0.47 13.47
C ALA A 372 15.90 -2.00 13.48
N ALA A 373 17.05 -2.68 13.34
CA ALA A 373 17.08 -4.15 13.37
C ALA A 373 16.63 -4.69 14.73
N ALA A 374 17.12 -4.09 15.82
CA ALA A 374 16.74 -4.47 17.18
C ALA A 374 15.24 -4.24 17.46
N LEU A 375 14.70 -3.09 17.02
CA LEU A 375 13.29 -2.74 17.20
C LEU A 375 12.39 -3.69 16.40
N VAL A 376 12.69 -3.93 15.13
CA VAL A 376 11.89 -4.82 14.28
C VAL A 376 11.94 -6.28 14.79
N GLU A 377 13.09 -6.76 15.29
CA GLU A 377 13.20 -8.07 15.94
C GLU A 377 12.29 -8.16 17.17
N GLN A 378 12.32 -7.14 18.02
CA GLN A 378 11.46 -7.07 19.20
C GLN A 378 9.98 -7.12 18.82
N LEU A 379 9.53 -6.23 17.92
CA LEU A 379 8.13 -6.14 17.48
C LEU A 379 7.69 -7.43 16.78
N SER A 380 8.54 -8.04 15.94
CA SER A 380 8.22 -9.29 15.27
C SER A 380 7.96 -10.43 16.26
N ARG A 381 8.76 -10.47 17.32
CA ARG A 381 8.57 -11.46 18.40
C ARG A 381 7.32 -11.17 19.25
N GLU A 382 7.08 -9.89 19.59
CA GLU A 382 5.96 -9.50 20.46
C GLU A 382 4.60 -9.64 19.75
N ASP A 383 4.49 -9.17 18.51
CA ASP A 383 3.22 -9.15 17.78
C ASP A 383 2.90 -10.48 17.11
N MET A 384 3.94 -11.19 16.61
CA MET A 384 3.78 -12.38 15.77
C MET A 384 4.18 -13.67 16.47
N GLY A 385 4.93 -13.61 17.58
CA GLY A 385 5.49 -14.79 18.23
C GLY A 385 6.34 -15.61 17.27
N GLY A 386 6.15 -16.92 17.24
CA GLY A 386 6.87 -17.83 16.34
C GLY A 386 6.53 -17.67 14.85
N ARG A 387 5.62 -16.77 14.48
CA ARG A 387 5.31 -16.42 13.07
C ARG A 387 6.10 -15.21 12.57
N GLY A 388 6.75 -14.47 13.46
CA GLY A 388 7.57 -13.31 13.11
C GLY A 388 8.84 -13.72 12.37
N ALA A 389 9.36 -12.83 11.52
CA ALA A 389 10.70 -12.97 10.97
C ALA A 389 11.73 -12.71 12.07
N HIS A 390 12.83 -13.45 12.04
CA HIS A 390 13.94 -13.23 12.96
C HIS A 390 14.96 -12.29 12.33
N LEU A 391 15.37 -11.25 13.05
CA LEU A 391 16.44 -10.34 12.67
C LEU A 391 17.65 -10.48 13.59
N SER A 392 18.81 -10.76 13.03
CA SER A 392 20.06 -10.72 13.77
C SER A 392 20.48 -9.29 14.10
N ALA A 393 21.44 -9.12 15.01
CA ALA A 393 21.93 -7.79 15.41
C ALA A 393 22.50 -6.96 14.24
N ASP A 394 23.01 -7.61 13.19
CA ASP A 394 23.48 -6.96 11.96
C ASP A 394 22.35 -6.83 10.90
N GLY A 395 21.10 -7.09 11.29
CA GLY A 395 19.90 -6.88 10.51
C GLY A 395 19.59 -7.97 9.47
N VAL A 396 20.30 -9.12 9.47
CA VAL A 396 19.98 -10.23 8.56
C VAL A 396 18.64 -10.83 8.93
N ILE A 397 17.77 -10.98 7.92
CA ILE A 397 16.39 -11.48 8.08
C ILE A 397 16.37 -12.95 7.70
N SER A 398 15.85 -13.77 8.60
CA SER A 398 15.57 -15.19 8.39
C SER A 398 14.12 -15.52 8.74
N PRO A 399 13.55 -16.60 8.14
CA PRO A 399 12.22 -17.10 8.49
C PRO A 399 12.10 -17.50 9.96
#